data_bd94c2930f7b315d8839ef37a6ee3f0a
#
_entry.id   bd94c2930f7b315d8839ef37a6ee3f0a
#
_cell.length_a   1.000
_cell.length_b   1.000
_cell.length_c   1.000
_cell.angle_alpha   90.00
_cell.angle_beta   90.00
_cell.angle_gamma   90.00
#
_symmetry.space_group_name_H-M   'P 1'
#
loop_
_entity.id
_entity.type
_entity.pdbx_description
1 polymer ?
#
loop_
_entity_poly.entity_id
_entity_poly.type
_entity_poly.pdbx_seq_one_letter_code
_entity_poly.pdbx_strand_id
1 'polypeptide(L)'
;MRFGIQPYSMVFLLALACESTMAQSVDYSVVSVPEESGTDFTQISQTTDYVCMPEVKRSNRGIGWFSNRILDISTDGSQIAYLSFRNNTTNIFIKDLSKQGSSIQKTNRTAVLDFSYSPDGKQIVFSEARGKTNQIFQTSADKGFVCRQITSGNMDYSPIYSADMKLIFFARQENKSISIWSHDMQNNFLANYSQGLNPYPVKGEPAFICVRPNAAGHSEIWKVNYETGVEECIVSQPDRDFTSPSISPDGQWLLFVGSSKIETGSFSYYNTDLFVSRLDGTGFAQLTYHAADDLSPVWSKDGRYIYFVSQRGNKEAKANIW
;
A
#
# COMPACT_ATOMS: atom_id res chain seq x y z
N MET A 1 -4.14 -38.85 -18.16
CA MET A 1 -3.60 -37.57 -18.69
C MET A 1 -3.34 -36.64 -17.51
N ARG A 2 -2.08 -36.40 -17.21
CA ARG A 2 -1.67 -35.48 -16.13
C ARG A 2 -1.51 -34.09 -16.77
N PHE A 3 -2.33 -33.12 -16.40
CA PHE A 3 -2.12 -31.72 -16.73
C PHE A 3 -1.12 -31.13 -15.72
N GLY A 4 0.09 -30.94 -16.18
CA GLY A 4 1.12 -30.21 -15.44
C GLY A 4 0.79 -28.71 -15.43
N ILE A 5 0.55 -28.18 -14.26
CA ILE A 5 0.49 -26.72 -14.06
C ILE A 5 1.93 -26.24 -13.96
N GLN A 6 2.38 -25.53 -14.97
CA GLN A 6 3.68 -24.84 -14.97
C GLN A 6 3.67 -23.75 -13.87
N PRO A 7 4.74 -23.62 -13.08
CA PRO A 7 4.88 -22.50 -12.14
C PRO A 7 5.18 -21.22 -12.94
N TYR A 8 4.26 -20.29 -12.95
CA TYR A 8 4.47 -18.98 -13.54
C TYR A 8 5.58 -18.24 -12.79
N SER A 9 6.66 -18.01 -13.52
CA SER A 9 7.76 -17.13 -13.11
C SER A 9 7.26 -15.68 -13.07
N MET A 10 7.01 -15.15 -11.89
CA MET A 10 6.34 -13.88 -11.63
C MET A 10 7.31 -12.69 -11.54
N VAL A 11 8.49 -12.75 -12.17
CA VAL A 11 9.59 -11.82 -11.93
C VAL A 11 9.85 -10.84 -13.10
N PHE A 12 9.13 -10.94 -14.21
CA PHE A 12 9.53 -10.16 -15.42
C PHE A 12 8.47 -9.18 -15.96
N LEU A 13 7.41 -8.84 -15.25
CA LEU A 13 6.32 -8.02 -15.79
C LEU A 13 6.07 -6.67 -15.11
N LEU A 14 6.92 -6.24 -14.18
CA LEU A 14 6.75 -4.93 -13.52
C LEU A 14 7.28 -3.74 -14.37
N ALA A 15 7.88 -3.98 -15.51
CA ALA A 15 8.49 -2.91 -16.30
C ALA A 15 7.79 -2.62 -17.65
N LEU A 16 6.69 -3.31 -18.01
CA LEU A 16 6.18 -3.23 -19.39
C LEU A 16 4.67 -3.11 -19.57
N ALA A 17 3.87 -2.86 -18.56
CA ALA A 17 2.43 -2.73 -18.74
C ALA A 17 1.86 -1.41 -18.21
N CYS A 18 2.31 -0.30 -18.78
CA CYS A 18 1.48 0.88 -18.91
C CYS A 18 0.75 0.86 -20.27
N GLU A 19 0.40 -0.32 -20.78
CA GLU A 19 -0.42 -0.47 -21.98
C GLU A 19 -1.79 -1.07 -21.62
N SER A 20 -2.79 -0.22 -21.78
CA SER A 20 -4.22 -0.43 -21.71
C SER A 20 -4.69 -1.68 -22.47
N THR A 21 -5.09 -2.72 -21.78
CA THR A 21 -6.15 -3.57 -22.32
C THR A 21 -7.45 -2.75 -22.29
N MET A 22 -8.10 -2.64 -23.42
CA MET A 22 -9.33 -1.89 -23.65
C MET A 22 -10.41 -2.22 -22.64
N ALA A 23 -10.40 -1.53 -21.49
CA ALA A 23 -11.59 -1.31 -20.70
C ALA A 23 -12.40 -0.23 -21.43
N GLN A 24 -13.70 -0.43 -21.59
CA GLN A 24 -14.59 0.63 -22.02
C GLN A 24 -14.25 1.88 -21.21
N SER A 25 -14.16 3.03 -21.86
CA SER A 25 -13.72 4.28 -21.28
C SER A 25 -14.65 4.70 -20.14
N VAL A 26 -14.28 4.31 -18.94
CA VAL A 26 -14.88 4.92 -17.74
C VAL A 26 -14.37 6.36 -17.71
N ASP A 27 -15.29 7.30 -17.60
CA ASP A 27 -14.94 8.72 -17.53
C ASP A 27 -14.48 9.07 -16.11
N TYR A 28 -13.19 9.15 -15.91
CA TYR A 28 -12.58 9.58 -14.64
C TYR A 28 -12.44 11.11 -14.53
N SER A 29 -12.99 11.88 -15.47
CA SER A 29 -12.84 13.34 -15.48
C SER A 29 -13.53 14.06 -14.34
N VAL A 30 -14.52 13.43 -13.70
CA VAL A 30 -15.16 13.96 -12.50
C VAL A 30 -14.25 13.82 -11.28
N VAL A 31 -14.42 14.70 -10.29
CA VAL A 31 -13.62 14.68 -9.05
C VAL A 31 -14.37 13.98 -7.93
N SER A 32 -15.68 14.18 -7.84
CA SER A 32 -16.55 13.54 -6.84
C SER A 32 -17.87 13.09 -7.46
N VAL A 33 -18.54 12.17 -6.79
CA VAL A 33 -19.85 11.64 -7.17
C VAL A 33 -20.90 12.02 -6.10
N PRO A 34 -22.22 11.91 -6.40
CA PRO A 34 -23.28 12.32 -5.45
C PRO A 34 -23.18 11.66 -4.08
N GLU A 35 -22.74 10.41 -4.00
CA GLU A 35 -22.54 9.64 -2.77
C GLU A 35 -21.44 10.21 -1.87
N GLU A 36 -20.54 11.02 -2.43
CA GLU A 36 -19.45 11.73 -1.74
C GLU A 36 -19.83 13.17 -1.35
N SER A 37 -21.11 13.51 -1.40
CA SER A 37 -21.60 14.87 -1.08
C SER A 37 -21.21 15.28 0.34
N GLY A 38 -20.65 16.50 0.46
CA GLY A 38 -20.13 17.01 1.75
C GLY A 38 -18.66 16.67 2.04
N THR A 39 -17.99 15.97 1.13
CA THR A 39 -16.53 15.74 1.21
C THR A 39 -15.81 16.61 0.18
N ASP A 40 -14.80 17.36 0.62
CA ASP A 40 -13.97 18.18 -0.24
C ASP A 40 -12.76 17.39 -0.73
N PHE A 41 -12.60 17.29 -2.04
CA PHE A 41 -11.47 16.65 -2.69
C PHE A 41 -10.52 17.69 -3.28
N THR A 42 -9.25 17.63 -2.91
CA THR A 42 -8.21 18.53 -3.43
C THR A 42 -7.06 17.74 -4.01
N GLN A 43 -6.75 17.97 -5.28
CA GLN A 43 -5.60 17.35 -5.92
C GLN A 43 -4.30 17.96 -5.40
N ILE A 44 -3.42 17.12 -4.86
CA ILE A 44 -2.14 17.50 -4.25
C ILE A 44 -0.99 17.45 -5.27
N SER A 45 -0.92 16.41 -6.09
CA SER A 45 0.08 16.30 -7.14
C SER A 45 -0.30 17.09 -8.39
N GLN A 46 0.70 17.61 -9.10
CA GLN A 46 0.48 18.24 -10.41
C GLN A 46 0.35 17.17 -11.50
N THR A 47 -0.21 17.54 -12.66
CA THR A 47 -0.36 16.64 -13.81
C THR A 47 0.96 16.06 -14.33
N THR A 48 2.11 16.65 -13.99
CA THR A 48 3.45 16.16 -14.31
C THR A 48 4.03 15.22 -13.25
N ASP A 49 3.42 15.15 -12.06
CA ASP A 49 3.88 14.33 -10.94
C ASP A 49 3.05 13.02 -10.85
N TYR A 50 3.13 12.20 -11.90
CA TYR A 50 2.38 10.95 -11.94
C TYR A 50 2.82 9.99 -10.85
N VAL A 51 1.83 9.46 -10.14
CA VAL A 51 2.02 8.38 -9.18
C VAL A 51 1.96 7.04 -9.92
N CYS A 52 2.86 6.14 -9.57
CA CYS A 52 2.81 4.78 -10.06
C CYS A 52 1.57 4.09 -9.49
N MET A 53 0.65 3.65 -10.34
CA MET A 53 -0.44 2.78 -9.86
C MET A 53 0.15 1.39 -9.63
N PRO A 54 -0.07 0.79 -8.45
CA PRO A 54 0.23 -0.61 -8.29
C PRO A 54 -0.59 -1.39 -9.30
N GLU A 55 0.02 -2.39 -9.96
CA GLU A 55 -0.75 -3.36 -10.74
C GLU A 55 -1.69 -4.07 -9.77
N VAL A 56 -2.93 -3.63 -9.73
CA VAL A 56 -4.01 -4.39 -9.12
C VAL A 56 -4.24 -5.58 -10.05
N LYS A 57 -3.62 -6.71 -9.76
CA LYS A 57 -3.90 -7.95 -10.50
C LYS A 57 -5.32 -8.35 -10.24
N ARG A 58 -6.21 -7.91 -11.11
CA ARG A 58 -7.61 -8.31 -11.15
C ARG A 58 -7.65 -9.75 -11.64
N SER A 59 -7.72 -10.69 -10.73
CA SER A 59 -8.07 -12.06 -11.05
C SER A 59 -9.59 -12.21 -11.02
N ASN A 60 -10.15 -13.27 -11.63
CA ASN A 60 -11.58 -13.63 -11.52
C ASN A 60 -12.01 -13.95 -10.05
N ARG A 61 -11.11 -13.80 -9.09
CA ARG A 61 -11.28 -14.09 -7.66
C ARG A 61 -11.04 -12.88 -6.75
N GLY A 62 -11.07 -11.65 -7.30
CA GLY A 62 -10.83 -10.44 -6.51
C GLY A 62 -9.49 -9.77 -6.78
N ILE A 63 -9.17 -8.75 -5.98
CA ILE A 63 -7.90 -8.03 -6.05
C ILE A 63 -6.79 -8.98 -5.62
N GLY A 64 -5.73 -9.07 -6.43
CA GLY A 64 -4.55 -9.81 -6.04
C GLY A 64 -3.94 -9.21 -4.76
N TRP A 65 -3.43 -10.06 -3.90
CA TRP A 65 -2.87 -9.86 -2.54
C TRP A 65 -1.85 -8.74 -2.36
N PHE A 66 -1.43 -8.06 -3.44
CA PHE A 66 -0.34 -7.11 -3.46
C PHE A 66 -0.85 -5.70 -3.75
N SER A 67 -1.41 -5.04 -2.76
CA SER A 67 -1.42 -3.59 -2.79
C SER A 67 -0.17 -3.09 -2.07
N ASN A 68 0.74 -2.52 -2.80
CA ASN A 68 1.94 -1.93 -2.26
C ASN A 68 1.61 -0.59 -1.59
N ARG A 69 2.29 -0.26 -0.50
CA ARG A 69 2.26 1.09 0.04
C ARG A 69 3.09 2.00 -0.85
N ILE A 70 2.43 2.78 -1.69
CA ILE A 70 3.08 3.66 -2.69
C ILE A 70 2.97 5.14 -2.32
N LEU A 71 2.35 5.44 -1.19
CA LEU A 71 2.16 6.76 -0.62
C LEU A 71 2.43 6.72 0.89
N ASP A 72 3.12 7.72 1.40
CA ASP A 72 3.31 7.92 2.84
C ASP A 72 3.57 9.41 3.15
N ILE A 73 3.33 9.82 4.40
CA ILE A 73 3.51 11.19 4.85
C ILE A 73 4.63 11.28 5.87
N SER A 74 5.42 12.34 5.80
CA SER A 74 6.46 12.61 6.80
C SER A 74 5.87 12.79 8.21
N THR A 75 6.65 12.48 9.22
CA THR A 75 6.20 12.51 10.61
C THR A 75 5.75 13.90 11.08
N ASP A 76 6.28 14.96 10.51
CA ASP A 76 5.85 16.34 10.76
C ASP A 76 4.67 16.81 9.90
N GLY A 77 4.23 15.99 8.95
CA GLY A 77 3.12 16.29 8.03
C GLY A 77 3.46 17.28 6.93
N SER A 78 4.72 17.72 6.80
CA SER A 78 5.12 18.74 5.83
C SER A 78 5.38 18.21 4.43
N GLN A 79 5.64 16.91 4.30
CA GLN A 79 6.03 16.27 3.05
C GLN A 79 5.23 15.01 2.79
N ILE A 80 4.88 14.79 1.54
CA ILE A 80 4.30 13.53 1.07
C ILE A 80 5.30 12.84 0.14
N ALA A 81 5.54 11.56 0.42
CA ALA A 81 6.37 10.71 -0.42
C ALA A 81 5.49 9.77 -1.23
N TYR A 82 5.89 9.49 -2.47
CA TYR A 82 5.15 8.61 -3.36
C TYR A 82 6.07 7.92 -4.36
N LEU A 83 5.63 6.78 -4.90
CA LEU A 83 6.32 6.13 -6.01
C LEU A 83 5.91 6.75 -7.34
N SER A 84 6.91 6.98 -8.18
CA SER A 84 6.71 7.41 -9.57
C SER A 84 7.57 6.60 -10.52
N PHE A 85 6.98 6.21 -11.65
CA PHE A 85 7.69 5.55 -12.75
C PHE A 85 8.16 6.61 -13.74
N ARG A 86 9.47 6.80 -13.83
CA ARG A 86 10.11 7.74 -14.75
C ARG A 86 11.39 7.11 -15.30
N ASN A 87 11.68 7.36 -16.57
CA ASN A 87 12.90 6.88 -17.23
C ASN A 87 13.13 5.37 -17.05
N ASN A 88 12.07 4.57 -17.20
CA ASN A 88 12.07 3.10 -17.03
C ASN A 88 12.49 2.61 -15.64
N THR A 89 12.36 3.44 -14.61
CA THR A 89 12.67 3.09 -13.24
C THR A 89 11.56 3.57 -12.30
N THR A 90 11.30 2.81 -11.22
CA THR A 90 10.38 3.23 -10.15
C THR A 90 11.18 3.71 -8.96
N ASN A 91 10.92 4.94 -8.55
CA ASN A 91 11.63 5.58 -7.45
C ASN A 91 10.68 6.34 -6.52
N ILE A 92 11.17 6.61 -5.30
CA ILE A 92 10.49 7.46 -4.32
C ILE A 92 10.74 8.92 -4.69
N PHE A 93 9.65 9.69 -4.74
CA PHE A 93 9.65 11.14 -4.90
C PHE A 93 9.03 11.77 -3.67
N ILE A 94 9.52 12.94 -3.28
CA ILE A 94 9.01 13.71 -2.14
C ILE A 94 8.50 15.05 -2.64
N LYS A 95 7.30 15.42 -2.21
CA LYS A 95 6.66 16.70 -2.45
C LYS A 95 6.48 17.44 -1.11
N ASP A 96 6.94 18.68 -1.06
CA ASP A 96 6.68 19.60 0.04
C ASP A 96 5.24 20.12 -0.09
N LEU A 97 4.41 19.90 0.92
CA LEU A 97 3.02 20.29 0.93
C LEU A 97 2.80 21.79 1.16
N SER A 98 3.81 22.49 1.70
CA SER A 98 3.76 23.93 1.93
C SER A 98 4.11 24.76 0.69
N LYS A 99 4.68 24.12 -0.34
CA LYS A 99 5.19 24.78 -1.54
C LYS A 99 4.51 24.28 -2.80
N GLN A 100 4.16 25.25 -3.67
CA GLN A 100 3.85 24.90 -5.05
C GLN A 100 5.17 24.67 -5.79
N GLY A 101 5.45 23.41 -6.15
CA GLY A 101 6.69 23.08 -6.83
C GLY A 101 6.75 21.62 -7.25
N SER A 102 7.80 21.30 -8.00
CA SER A 102 8.07 19.94 -8.46
C SER A 102 8.51 19.05 -7.31
N SER A 103 8.18 17.78 -7.39
CA SER A 103 8.66 16.76 -6.48
C SER A 103 10.15 16.46 -6.69
N ILE A 104 10.84 16.12 -5.64
CA ILE A 104 12.27 15.79 -5.66
C ILE A 104 12.43 14.27 -5.62
N GLN A 105 13.19 13.72 -6.55
CA GLN A 105 13.55 12.29 -6.54
C GLN A 105 14.44 11.99 -5.33
N LYS A 106 14.07 10.96 -4.55
CA LYS A 106 14.74 10.59 -3.30
C LYS A 106 15.59 9.33 -3.41
N THR A 107 15.24 8.42 -4.30
CA THR A 107 16.01 7.20 -4.55
C THR A 107 16.48 7.19 -6.00
N ASN A 108 17.59 6.49 -6.25
CA ASN A 108 18.09 6.21 -7.60
C ASN A 108 18.24 4.70 -7.73
N ARG A 109 17.12 4.02 -7.95
CA ARG A 109 17.01 2.56 -7.96
C ARG A 109 16.36 2.10 -9.26
N THR A 110 16.38 0.79 -9.52
CA THR A 110 15.76 0.24 -10.73
C THR A 110 14.26 0.05 -10.55
N ALA A 111 13.83 -0.54 -9.44
CA ALA A 111 12.43 -0.90 -9.22
C ALA A 111 12.09 -0.93 -7.73
N VAL A 112 11.82 0.23 -7.15
CA VAL A 112 11.23 0.34 -5.81
C VAL A 112 9.77 -0.10 -5.89
N LEU A 113 9.34 -0.96 -4.97
CA LEU A 113 8.00 -1.57 -4.97
C LEU A 113 7.06 -0.93 -3.95
N ASP A 114 7.57 -0.62 -2.78
CA ASP A 114 6.85 -0.03 -1.65
C ASP A 114 7.83 0.60 -0.66
N PHE A 115 7.32 1.42 0.25
CA PHE A 115 8.15 2.10 1.23
C PHE A 115 7.33 2.60 2.42
N SER A 116 8.02 3.00 3.50
CA SER A 116 7.45 3.79 4.60
C SER A 116 8.49 4.71 5.25
N TYR A 117 8.04 5.82 5.83
CA TYR A 117 8.85 6.64 6.72
C TYR A 117 9.08 5.94 8.07
N SER A 118 10.22 6.26 8.70
CA SER A 118 10.41 5.97 10.12
C SER A 118 9.54 6.86 11.00
N PRO A 119 9.17 6.43 12.22
CA PRO A 119 8.38 7.23 13.16
C PRO A 119 8.98 8.58 13.53
N ASP A 120 10.31 8.74 13.44
CA ASP A 120 11.01 10.02 13.66
C ASP A 120 11.17 10.87 12.39
N GLY A 121 10.71 10.37 11.25
CA GLY A 121 10.77 11.04 9.94
C GLY A 121 12.16 11.11 9.30
N LYS A 122 13.20 10.53 9.92
CA LYS A 122 14.60 10.70 9.46
C LYS A 122 15.03 9.62 8.48
N GLN A 123 14.33 8.52 8.41
CA GLN A 123 14.64 7.38 7.56
C GLN A 123 13.44 7.00 6.69
N ILE A 124 13.74 6.35 5.58
CA ILE A 124 12.77 5.65 4.74
C ILE A 124 13.26 4.22 4.60
N VAL A 125 12.37 3.26 4.83
CA VAL A 125 12.58 1.85 4.51
C VAL A 125 11.77 1.51 3.27
N PHE A 126 12.34 0.72 2.35
CA PHE A 126 11.69 0.37 1.10
C PHE A 126 12.08 -1.02 0.62
N SER A 127 11.23 -1.66 -0.17
CA SER A 127 11.56 -2.87 -0.89
C SER A 127 11.93 -2.55 -2.34
N GLU A 128 12.87 -3.32 -2.89
CA GLU A 128 13.32 -3.21 -4.28
C GLU A 128 13.39 -4.58 -4.94
N ALA A 129 12.85 -4.68 -6.16
CA ALA A 129 13.01 -5.87 -6.97
C ALA A 129 14.45 -5.99 -7.48
N ARG A 130 15.08 -7.17 -7.25
CA ARG A 130 16.43 -7.51 -7.70
C ARG A 130 16.48 -8.89 -8.33
N GLY A 131 16.33 -8.94 -9.62
CA GLY A 131 16.28 -10.21 -10.35
C GLY A 131 15.08 -11.06 -9.91
N LYS A 132 15.35 -12.17 -9.22
CA LYS A 132 14.30 -13.10 -8.73
C LYS A 132 13.94 -12.90 -7.26
N THR A 133 14.45 -11.87 -6.62
CA THR A 133 14.25 -11.58 -5.20
C THR A 133 13.76 -10.14 -5.02
N ASN A 134 13.12 -9.87 -3.90
CA ASN A 134 12.86 -8.52 -3.43
C ASN A 134 13.59 -8.35 -2.10
N GLN A 135 14.22 -7.21 -1.92
CA GLN A 135 15.08 -6.96 -0.77
C GLN A 135 14.71 -5.62 -0.13
N ILE A 136 14.87 -5.55 1.18
CA ILE A 136 14.58 -4.35 1.94
C ILE A 136 15.85 -3.53 2.11
N PHE A 137 15.70 -2.23 1.89
CA PHE A 137 16.73 -1.22 2.05
C PHE A 137 16.24 -0.10 2.96
N GLN A 138 17.18 0.61 3.53
CA GLN A 138 16.98 1.81 4.33
C GLN A 138 17.78 2.97 3.73
N THR A 139 17.22 4.17 3.72
CA THR A 139 17.90 5.40 3.31
C THR A 139 17.52 6.56 4.23
N SER A 140 18.34 7.61 4.29
CA SER A 140 17.99 8.83 5.00
C SER A 140 16.84 9.56 4.29
N ALA A 141 15.89 10.11 5.02
CA ALA A 141 14.83 10.95 4.47
C ALA A 141 15.36 12.30 3.94
N ASP A 142 16.44 12.85 4.53
CA ASP A 142 16.98 14.16 4.18
C ASP A 142 18.10 14.11 3.16
N LYS A 143 19.00 13.11 3.25
CA LYS A 143 20.31 13.12 2.57
C LYS A 143 20.46 11.98 1.57
N GLY A 144 20.75 12.35 0.33
CA GLY A 144 21.44 11.53 -0.67
C GLY A 144 20.76 10.21 -1.05
N PHE A 145 21.44 9.51 -1.94
CA PHE A 145 20.99 8.22 -2.48
C PHE A 145 21.66 7.01 -1.81
N VAL A 146 22.34 7.22 -0.67
CA VAL A 146 23.02 6.14 0.02
C VAL A 146 22.00 5.26 0.73
N CYS A 147 21.99 3.97 0.35
CA CYS A 147 21.07 2.99 0.90
C CYS A 147 21.83 1.88 1.63
N ARG A 148 21.36 1.53 2.83
CA ARG A 148 21.80 0.35 3.57
C ARG A 148 20.86 -0.81 3.24
N GLN A 149 21.42 -1.97 2.89
CA GLN A 149 20.64 -3.19 2.73
C GLN A 149 20.29 -3.78 4.09
N ILE A 150 19.04 -4.18 4.28
CA ILE A 150 18.49 -4.78 5.50
C ILE A 150 18.31 -6.28 5.34
N THR A 151 17.71 -6.71 4.21
CA THR A 151 17.50 -8.14 3.93
C THR A 151 18.11 -8.56 2.61
N SER A 152 18.30 -9.87 2.40
CA SER A 152 18.89 -10.44 1.18
C SER A 152 18.33 -11.83 0.87
N GLY A 153 18.29 -12.18 -0.42
CA GLY A 153 18.06 -13.55 -0.90
C GLY A 153 16.61 -14.05 -0.88
N ASN A 154 15.64 -13.26 -0.42
CA ASN A 154 14.23 -13.63 -0.29
C ASN A 154 13.31 -12.73 -1.11
N MET A 155 12.01 -12.98 -1.01
CA MET A 155 10.93 -12.15 -1.59
C MET A 155 10.29 -11.35 -0.45
N ASP A 156 10.91 -10.22 -0.09
CA ASP A 156 10.50 -9.37 1.04
C ASP A 156 9.75 -8.13 0.55
N TYR A 157 8.62 -7.78 1.20
CA TYR A 157 7.69 -6.72 0.81
C TYR A 157 7.17 -5.93 2.00
N SER A 158 6.59 -4.77 1.72
CA SER A 158 5.81 -3.95 2.65
C SER A 158 6.53 -3.64 3.96
N PRO A 159 7.78 -3.15 3.91
CA PRO A 159 8.54 -2.85 5.11
C PRO A 159 7.94 -1.65 5.85
N ILE A 160 7.93 -1.73 7.18
CA ILE A 160 7.50 -0.66 8.07
C ILE A 160 8.23 -0.75 9.42
N TYR A 161 8.57 0.39 10.00
CA TYR A 161 9.16 0.42 11.34
C TYR A 161 8.13 0.14 12.43
N SER A 162 8.54 -0.50 13.53
CA SER A 162 7.80 -0.44 14.78
C SER A 162 7.76 1.00 15.32
N ALA A 163 6.78 1.31 16.17
CA ALA A 163 6.62 2.65 16.72
C ALA A 163 7.83 3.14 17.55
N ASP A 164 8.56 2.21 18.19
CA ASP A 164 9.78 2.46 18.96
C ASP A 164 11.07 2.38 18.11
N MET A 165 10.94 2.12 16.80
CA MET A 165 12.04 2.02 15.83
C MET A 165 13.04 0.89 16.07
N LYS A 166 12.74 -0.07 16.95
CA LYS A 166 13.65 -1.20 17.20
C LYS A 166 13.52 -2.28 16.14
N LEU A 167 12.31 -2.45 15.57
CA LEU A 167 12.01 -3.46 14.59
C LEU A 167 11.65 -2.82 13.24
N ILE A 168 11.99 -3.53 12.17
CA ILE A 168 11.37 -3.35 10.85
C ILE A 168 10.52 -4.59 10.59
N PHE A 169 9.19 -4.43 10.53
CA PHE A 169 8.28 -5.46 10.08
C PHE A 169 8.23 -5.50 8.56
N PHE A 170 8.03 -6.69 8.00
CA PHE A 170 7.86 -6.89 6.56
C PHE A 170 7.15 -8.20 6.27
N ALA A 171 6.59 -8.34 5.08
CA ALA A 171 6.06 -9.60 4.59
C ALA A 171 7.15 -10.34 3.82
N ARG A 172 7.31 -11.63 4.06
CA ARG A 172 8.22 -12.53 3.33
C ARG A 172 7.45 -13.64 2.67
N GLN A 173 7.67 -13.78 1.37
CA GLN A 173 7.16 -14.93 0.63
C GLN A 173 8.20 -16.04 0.62
N GLU A 174 7.81 -17.21 1.13
CA GLU A 174 8.58 -18.43 1.10
C GLU A 174 7.73 -19.53 0.46
N ASN A 175 8.14 -20.03 -0.69
CA ASN A 175 7.38 -20.98 -1.48
C ASN A 175 5.99 -20.42 -1.88
N LYS A 176 4.91 -20.95 -1.28
CA LYS A 176 3.51 -20.53 -1.52
C LYS A 176 2.89 -19.80 -0.33
N SER A 177 3.65 -19.62 0.74
CA SER A 177 3.20 -18.95 1.97
C SER A 177 3.80 -17.56 2.06
N ILE A 178 3.04 -16.64 2.64
CA ILE A 178 3.51 -15.31 2.97
C ILE A 178 3.27 -15.09 4.45
N SER A 179 4.32 -14.68 5.16
CA SER A 179 4.26 -14.45 6.59
C SER A 179 4.90 -13.12 6.98
N ILE A 180 4.50 -12.59 8.13
CA ILE A 180 5.07 -11.38 8.69
C ILE A 180 6.32 -11.74 9.48
N TRP A 181 7.40 -11.04 9.15
CA TRP A 181 8.69 -11.09 9.80
C TRP A 181 9.06 -9.76 10.41
N SER A 182 9.96 -9.76 11.36
CA SER A 182 10.67 -8.55 11.77
C SER A 182 12.18 -8.74 11.69
N HIS A 183 12.84 -7.62 11.47
CA HIS A 183 14.28 -7.47 11.64
C HIS A 183 14.55 -6.57 12.86
N ASP A 184 15.22 -7.11 13.88
CA ASP A 184 15.71 -6.36 15.03
C ASP A 184 16.94 -5.53 14.60
N MET A 185 16.80 -4.20 14.66
CA MET A 185 17.81 -3.28 14.18
C MET A 185 19.06 -3.19 15.07
N GLN A 186 18.96 -3.61 16.34
CA GLN A 186 20.05 -3.59 17.30
C GLN A 186 20.81 -4.92 17.30
N ASN A 187 20.07 -6.04 17.34
CA ASN A 187 20.64 -7.36 17.51
C ASN A 187 20.85 -8.10 16.18
N ASN A 188 20.41 -7.53 15.07
CA ASN A 188 20.47 -8.13 13.73
C ASN A 188 19.79 -9.51 13.67
N PHE A 189 18.65 -9.66 14.35
CA PHE A 189 17.91 -10.90 14.48
C PHE A 189 16.61 -10.84 13.66
N LEU A 190 16.24 -11.97 13.04
CA LEU A 190 14.99 -12.13 12.30
C LEU A 190 14.02 -12.99 13.11
N ALA A 191 12.78 -12.54 13.26
CA ALA A 191 11.70 -13.30 13.86
C ALA A 191 10.53 -13.46 12.89
N ASN A 192 9.93 -14.65 12.87
CA ASN A 192 8.69 -14.94 12.13
C ASN A 192 7.53 -14.96 13.14
N TYR A 193 6.38 -14.39 12.75
CA TYR A 193 5.19 -14.32 13.62
C TYR A 193 4.03 -15.14 13.08
N SER A 194 3.42 -14.67 11.99
CA SER A 194 2.17 -15.25 11.51
C SER A 194 2.01 -15.06 10.00
N GLN A 195 1.08 -15.77 9.39
CA GLN A 195 0.72 -15.51 8.00
C GLN A 195 0.16 -14.10 7.85
N GLY A 196 0.46 -13.44 6.74
CA GLY A 196 -0.08 -12.13 6.42
C GLY A 196 0.78 -11.28 5.51
N LEU A 197 0.20 -10.15 5.11
CA LEU A 197 0.76 -9.10 4.26
C LEU A 197 0.53 -7.73 4.89
N ASN A 198 1.22 -6.71 4.37
CA ASN A 198 0.99 -5.30 4.70
C ASN A 198 0.95 -5.05 6.22
N PRO A 199 2.00 -5.41 6.96
CA PRO A 199 2.04 -5.16 8.39
C PRO A 199 1.91 -3.67 8.68
N TYR A 200 1.16 -3.30 9.72
CA TYR A 200 1.05 -1.94 10.23
C TYR A 200 1.10 -1.97 11.76
N PRO A 201 2.15 -1.44 12.40
CA PRO A 201 2.29 -1.49 13.86
C PRO A 201 1.19 -0.73 14.59
N VAL A 202 0.71 -1.29 15.68
CA VAL A 202 -0.23 -0.62 16.60
C VAL A 202 0.59 0.19 17.61
N LYS A 203 0.28 1.48 17.70
CA LYS A 203 1.01 2.37 18.62
C LYS A 203 0.67 2.05 20.07
N GLY A 204 1.70 1.86 20.89
CA GLY A 204 1.55 1.61 22.32
C GLY A 204 1.20 0.17 22.69
N GLU A 205 1.13 -0.73 21.71
CA GLU A 205 0.88 -2.15 21.92
C GLU A 205 1.93 -3.01 21.19
N PRO A 206 2.29 -4.19 21.72
CA PRO A 206 3.14 -5.15 21.01
C PRO A 206 2.31 -5.91 19.96
N ALA A 207 1.72 -5.18 19.02
CA ALA A 207 0.82 -5.70 18.02
C ALA A 207 1.02 -5.03 16.66
N PHE A 208 0.60 -5.72 15.61
CA PHE A 208 0.46 -5.18 14.27
C PHE A 208 -0.88 -5.59 13.65
N ILE A 209 -1.36 -4.76 12.72
CA ILE A 209 -2.44 -5.11 11.80
C ILE A 209 -1.81 -5.76 10.57
N CYS A 210 -2.46 -6.77 10.00
CA CYS A 210 -2.04 -7.37 8.73
C CYS A 210 -3.24 -7.84 7.91
N VAL A 211 -2.97 -8.15 6.65
CA VAL A 211 -3.96 -8.67 5.69
C VAL A 211 -3.74 -10.16 5.53
N ARG A 212 -4.82 -10.95 5.57
CA ARG A 212 -4.79 -12.41 5.40
C ARG A 212 -5.90 -12.90 4.49
N PRO A 213 -5.70 -14.04 3.78
CA PRO A 213 -6.79 -14.71 3.09
C PRO A 213 -7.68 -15.44 4.08
N ASN A 214 -8.97 -15.43 3.83
CA ASN A 214 -9.88 -16.37 4.43
C ASN A 214 -9.99 -17.68 3.59
N ALA A 215 -10.76 -18.62 4.08
CA ALA A 215 -10.97 -19.90 3.40
C ALA A 215 -11.65 -19.78 2.01
N ALA A 216 -12.41 -18.72 1.77
CA ALA A 216 -13.03 -18.42 0.49
C ALA A 216 -12.08 -17.73 -0.51
N GLY A 217 -10.89 -17.30 -0.05
CA GLY A 217 -9.88 -16.63 -0.85
C GLY A 217 -10.02 -15.10 -0.87
N HIS A 218 -10.94 -14.52 -0.08
CA HIS A 218 -11.01 -13.08 0.15
C HIS A 218 -10.01 -12.64 1.22
N SER A 219 -9.52 -11.41 1.12
CA SER A 219 -8.61 -10.85 2.11
C SER A 219 -9.35 -10.14 3.24
N GLU A 220 -8.88 -10.39 4.46
CA GLU A 220 -9.41 -9.87 5.72
C GLU A 220 -8.33 -9.06 6.43
N ILE A 221 -8.72 -8.21 7.38
CA ILE A 221 -7.80 -7.48 8.23
C ILE A 221 -7.78 -8.08 9.63
N TRP A 222 -6.59 -8.41 10.09
CA TRP A 222 -6.34 -9.05 11.37
C TRP A 222 -5.42 -8.21 12.25
N LYS A 223 -5.65 -8.24 13.57
CA LYS A 223 -4.72 -7.75 14.60
C LYS A 223 -4.00 -8.94 15.21
N VAL A 224 -2.69 -8.82 15.35
CA VAL A 224 -1.81 -9.85 15.91
C VAL A 224 -0.98 -9.24 17.01
N ASN A 225 -1.10 -9.76 18.23
CA ASN A 225 -0.19 -9.44 19.31
C ASN A 225 1.02 -10.37 19.19
N TYR A 226 2.21 -9.80 18.91
CA TYR A 226 3.40 -10.59 18.62
C TYR A 226 4.15 -11.09 19.87
N GLU A 227 3.79 -10.65 21.08
CA GLU A 227 4.31 -11.19 22.33
C GLU A 227 3.47 -12.36 22.85
N THR A 228 2.13 -12.23 22.79
CA THR A 228 1.22 -13.26 23.30
C THR A 228 0.78 -14.27 22.24
N GLY A 229 0.92 -13.94 20.97
CA GLY A 229 0.41 -14.74 19.85
C GLY A 229 -1.12 -14.69 19.70
N VAL A 230 -1.82 -13.78 20.38
CA VAL A 230 -3.26 -13.61 20.25
C VAL A 230 -3.57 -12.95 18.91
N GLU A 231 -4.52 -13.51 18.18
CA GLU A 231 -4.94 -13.06 16.85
C GLU A 231 -6.43 -12.78 16.83
N GLU A 232 -6.83 -11.67 16.23
CA GLU A 232 -8.21 -11.21 16.15
C GLU A 232 -8.52 -10.72 14.72
N CYS A 233 -9.63 -11.21 14.13
CA CYS A 233 -10.14 -10.69 12.87
C CYS A 233 -10.93 -9.42 13.12
N ILE A 234 -10.48 -8.28 12.58
CA ILE A 234 -11.10 -6.98 12.76
C ILE A 234 -12.12 -6.69 11.66
N VAL A 235 -11.75 -6.97 10.40
CA VAL A 235 -12.63 -6.71 9.25
C VAL A 235 -12.65 -7.92 8.34
N SER A 236 -13.86 -8.44 8.11
CA SER A 236 -14.14 -9.53 7.18
C SER A 236 -15.50 -9.31 6.51
N GLN A 237 -15.58 -9.56 5.21
CA GLN A 237 -16.84 -9.61 4.47
C GLN A 237 -16.78 -10.75 3.42
N PRO A 238 -17.93 -11.39 3.13
CA PRO A 238 -17.92 -12.58 2.27
C PRO A 238 -17.71 -12.27 0.79
N ASP A 239 -17.86 -11.02 0.36
CA ASP A 239 -17.88 -10.59 -1.04
C ASP A 239 -16.84 -9.52 -1.37
N ARG A 240 -15.96 -9.17 -0.42
CA ARG A 240 -14.97 -8.11 -0.55
C ARG A 240 -13.59 -8.52 -0.12
N ASP A 241 -12.60 -7.91 -0.76
CA ASP A 241 -11.20 -7.97 -0.36
C ASP A 241 -10.80 -6.67 0.33
N PHE A 242 -10.05 -6.77 1.42
CA PHE A 242 -9.53 -5.64 2.16
C PHE A 242 -8.02 -5.63 2.16
N THR A 243 -7.41 -4.45 2.02
CA THR A 243 -5.95 -4.30 1.92
C THR A 243 -5.48 -2.91 2.36
N SER A 244 -4.16 -2.68 2.39
CA SER A 244 -3.54 -1.38 2.70
C SER A 244 -4.01 -0.74 4.00
N PRO A 245 -3.99 -1.45 5.14
CA PRO A 245 -4.42 -0.87 6.41
C PRO A 245 -3.49 0.26 6.86
N SER A 246 -4.07 1.30 7.47
CA SER A 246 -3.39 2.44 8.07
C SER A 246 -4.14 2.89 9.31
N ILE A 247 -3.45 3.08 10.43
CA ILE A 247 -4.07 3.50 11.70
C ILE A 247 -3.99 5.02 11.84
N SER A 248 -5.08 5.64 12.31
CA SER A 248 -5.12 7.08 12.57
C SER A 248 -4.08 7.49 13.63
N PRO A 249 -3.62 8.76 13.64
CA PRO A 249 -2.61 9.23 14.60
C PRO A 249 -3.01 9.09 16.07
N ASP A 250 -4.31 9.16 16.36
CA ASP A 250 -4.87 8.95 17.70
C ASP A 250 -5.04 7.46 18.07
N GLY A 251 -4.79 6.55 17.11
CA GLY A 251 -4.89 5.11 17.33
C GLY A 251 -6.31 4.55 17.40
N GLN A 252 -7.35 5.33 17.07
CA GLN A 252 -8.74 4.90 17.24
C GLN A 252 -9.36 4.30 15.97
N TRP A 253 -8.89 4.74 14.79
CA TRP A 253 -9.48 4.39 13.51
C TRP A 253 -8.51 3.61 12.64
N LEU A 254 -9.06 2.65 11.93
CA LEU A 254 -8.42 1.89 10.88
C LEU A 254 -8.96 2.38 9.53
N LEU A 255 -8.09 2.83 8.66
CA LEU A 255 -8.35 3.22 7.28
C LEU A 255 -7.78 2.12 6.37
N PHE A 256 -8.52 1.72 5.36
CA PHE A 256 -8.11 0.64 4.46
C PHE A 256 -8.79 0.75 3.09
N VAL A 257 -8.29 -0.02 2.14
CA VAL A 257 -8.90 -0.19 0.82
C VAL A 257 -9.78 -1.41 0.83
N GLY A 258 -11.00 -1.28 0.29
CA GLY A 258 -11.90 -2.40 0.02
C GLY A 258 -12.19 -2.51 -1.47
N SER A 259 -12.29 -3.74 -2.00
CA SER A 259 -12.72 -3.96 -3.37
C SER A 259 -14.18 -4.38 -3.43
N SER A 260 -14.87 -3.86 -4.41
CA SER A 260 -16.25 -4.24 -4.72
C SER A 260 -16.34 -4.74 -6.15
N LYS A 261 -17.09 -5.81 -6.37
CA LYS A 261 -17.44 -6.25 -7.72
C LYS A 261 -18.62 -5.43 -8.21
N ILE A 262 -18.43 -4.72 -9.29
CA ILE A 262 -19.47 -3.93 -9.97
C ILE A 262 -19.99 -4.75 -11.14
N GLU A 263 -21.28 -5.01 -11.18
CA GLU A 263 -21.95 -5.73 -12.26
C GLU A 263 -22.73 -4.72 -13.14
N THR A 264 -22.40 -4.70 -14.42
CA THR A 264 -23.07 -3.85 -15.42
C THR A 264 -23.62 -4.76 -16.50
N GLY A 265 -24.79 -5.29 -16.32
CA GLY A 265 -25.54 -6.09 -17.31
C GLY A 265 -24.75 -7.07 -18.20
N SER A 266 -23.78 -6.57 -18.94
CA SER A 266 -22.97 -7.34 -19.91
C SER A 266 -21.57 -7.73 -19.42
N PHE A 267 -21.03 -7.07 -18.40
CA PHE A 267 -19.69 -7.35 -17.86
C PHE A 267 -19.61 -6.98 -16.38
N SER A 268 -18.61 -7.52 -15.70
CA SER A 268 -18.30 -7.14 -14.32
C SER A 268 -16.87 -6.68 -14.21
N TYR A 269 -16.61 -5.72 -13.31
CA TYR A 269 -15.27 -5.26 -12.96
C TYR A 269 -15.18 -5.06 -11.45
N TYR A 270 -13.97 -4.98 -10.94
CA TYR A 270 -13.73 -4.62 -9.55
C TYR A 270 -13.34 -3.16 -9.46
N ASN A 271 -13.88 -2.47 -8.47
CA ASN A 271 -13.50 -1.11 -8.07
C ASN A 271 -12.93 -1.15 -6.67
N THR A 272 -12.01 -0.25 -6.39
CA THR A 272 -11.40 -0.10 -5.07
C THR A 272 -11.73 1.26 -4.49
N ASP A 273 -12.25 1.23 -3.27
CA ASP A 273 -12.65 2.40 -2.52
C ASP A 273 -12.01 2.42 -1.13
N LEU A 274 -12.05 3.57 -0.48
CA LEU A 274 -11.57 3.75 0.88
C LEU A 274 -12.67 3.44 1.89
N PHE A 275 -12.27 2.77 2.96
CA PHE A 275 -13.13 2.38 4.07
C PHE A 275 -12.48 2.73 5.40
N VAL A 276 -13.31 2.92 6.42
CA VAL A 276 -12.85 3.05 7.81
C VAL A 276 -13.62 2.10 8.71
N SER A 277 -12.99 1.76 9.83
CA SER A 277 -13.63 1.15 11.00
C SER A 277 -12.87 1.56 12.26
N ARG A 278 -13.40 1.25 13.42
CA ARG A 278 -12.59 1.23 14.65
C ARG A 278 -11.69 0.00 14.67
N LEU A 279 -10.67 0.02 15.54
CA LEU A 279 -9.76 -1.13 15.70
C LEU A 279 -10.45 -2.37 16.33
N ASP A 280 -11.66 -2.22 16.86
CA ASP A 280 -12.52 -3.32 17.31
C ASP A 280 -13.52 -3.80 16.24
N GLY A 281 -13.40 -3.29 15.00
CA GLY A 281 -14.27 -3.60 13.86
C GLY A 281 -15.59 -2.85 13.84
N THR A 282 -15.94 -2.10 14.87
CA THR A 282 -17.17 -1.30 14.89
C THR A 282 -17.04 -0.05 14.01
N GLY A 283 -18.16 0.60 13.68
CA GLY A 283 -18.17 1.85 12.90
C GLY A 283 -17.67 1.68 11.47
N PHE A 284 -17.82 0.49 10.87
CA PHE A 284 -17.47 0.23 9.47
C PHE A 284 -18.25 1.15 8.54
N ALA A 285 -17.53 1.90 7.69
CA ALA A 285 -18.12 2.80 6.70
C ALA A 285 -17.26 2.89 5.44
N GLN A 286 -17.89 3.05 4.29
CA GLN A 286 -17.25 3.40 3.03
C GLN A 286 -17.12 4.92 2.94
N LEU A 287 -15.96 5.41 2.50
CA LEU A 287 -15.65 6.83 2.40
C LEU A 287 -15.70 7.36 0.98
N THR A 288 -15.31 6.55 0.00
CA THR A 288 -15.27 6.95 -1.41
C THR A 288 -16.10 6.00 -2.27
N TYR A 289 -16.65 6.53 -3.39
CA TYR A 289 -17.59 5.81 -4.26
C TYR A 289 -17.31 6.07 -5.73
N HIS A 290 -16.19 6.68 -6.06
CA HIS A 290 -15.84 7.02 -7.43
C HIS A 290 -15.55 5.77 -8.26
N ALA A 291 -15.83 5.82 -9.58
CA ALA A 291 -15.54 4.70 -10.49
C ALA A 291 -14.04 4.46 -10.73
N ALA A 292 -13.18 5.42 -10.40
CA ALA A 292 -11.73 5.23 -10.39
C ALA A 292 -11.29 4.47 -9.15
N ASP A 293 -10.21 3.71 -9.27
CA ASP A 293 -9.60 3.06 -8.12
C ASP A 293 -9.02 4.11 -7.16
N ASP A 294 -9.34 3.98 -5.88
CA ASP A 294 -8.78 4.74 -4.76
C ASP A 294 -7.89 3.82 -3.93
N LEU A 295 -6.60 4.15 -3.81
CA LEU A 295 -5.56 3.24 -3.32
C LEU A 295 -4.59 3.92 -2.35
N SER A 296 -3.86 3.10 -1.58
CA SER A 296 -2.76 3.52 -0.69
C SER A 296 -3.12 4.71 0.21
N PRO A 297 -4.20 4.64 0.98
CA PRO A 297 -4.61 5.73 1.83
C PRO A 297 -3.68 5.92 3.03
N VAL A 298 -3.41 7.19 3.37
CA VAL A 298 -2.66 7.56 4.57
C VAL A 298 -3.34 8.72 5.29
N TRP A 299 -3.28 8.72 6.62
CA TRP A 299 -3.78 9.79 7.44
C TRP A 299 -2.84 11.00 7.43
N SER A 300 -3.40 12.20 7.44
CA SER A 300 -2.64 13.39 7.82
C SER A 300 -2.16 13.28 9.28
N LYS A 301 -1.09 13.98 9.63
CA LYS A 301 -0.53 13.96 10.99
C LYS A 301 -1.50 14.36 12.08
N ASP A 302 -2.39 15.28 11.78
CA ASP A 302 -3.43 15.79 12.69
C ASP A 302 -4.73 14.98 12.67
N GLY A 303 -4.80 13.95 11.82
CA GLY A 303 -5.96 13.07 11.67
C GLY A 303 -7.19 13.70 10.99
N ARG A 304 -7.05 14.92 10.43
CA ARG A 304 -8.18 15.64 9.81
C ARG A 304 -8.37 15.35 8.34
N TYR A 305 -7.33 14.86 7.67
CA TYR A 305 -7.33 14.57 6.24
C TYR A 305 -6.87 13.15 5.97
N ILE A 306 -7.28 12.64 4.82
CA ILE A 306 -6.80 11.38 4.25
C ILE A 306 -6.20 11.74 2.90
N TYR A 307 -4.94 11.33 2.68
CA TYR A 307 -4.31 11.38 1.37
C TYR A 307 -4.39 10.00 0.73
N PHE A 308 -4.65 9.97 -0.56
CA PHE A 308 -4.76 8.71 -1.29
C PHE A 308 -4.40 8.89 -2.76
N VAL A 309 -4.21 7.80 -3.46
CA VAL A 309 -3.90 7.77 -4.89
C VAL A 309 -5.16 7.42 -5.66
N SER A 310 -5.52 8.24 -6.64
CA SER A 310 -6.68 8.02 -7.50
C SER A 310 -6.48 8.53 -8.91
N GLN A 311 -7.21 7.93 -9.85
CA GLN A 311 -7.30 8.39 -11.24
C GLN A 311 -8.44 9.40 -11.45
N ARG A 312 -9.22 9.73 -10.40
CA ARG A 312 -10.31 10.71 -10.48
C ARG A 312 -9.82 12.06 -11.04
N GLY A 313 -10.67 12.80 -11.68
CA GLY A 313 -10.35 14.09 -12.29
C GLY A 313 -9.42 14.01 -13.51
N ASN A 314 -9.08 12.81 -14.02
CA ASN A 314 -8.11 12.64 -15.08
C ASN A 314 -8.66 11.81 -16.25
N LYS A 315 -8.70 12.42 -17.45
CA LYS A 315 -9.17 11.76 -18.69
C LYS A 315 -8.21 10.66 -19.21
N GLU A 316 -6.93 10.73 -18.85
CA GLU A 316 -5.91 9.81 -19.33
C GLU A 316 -5.66 8.63 -18.37
N ALA A 317 -6.53 8.43 -17.39
CA ALA A 317 -6.40 7.39 -16.37
C ALA A 317 -5.05 7.39 -15.62
N LYS A 318 -4.38 8.56 -15.56
CA LYS A 318 -3.16 8.75 -14.79
C LYS A 318 -3.52 8.99 -13.32
N ALA A 319 -2.76 8.41 -12.41
CA ALA A 319 -3.03 8.56 -11.00
C ALA A 319 -2.37 9.82 -10.42
N ASN A 320 -3.09 10.45 -9.51
CA ASN A 320 -2.68 11.62 -8.75
C ASN A 320 -2.86 11.37 -7.25
N ILE A 321 -2.29 12.25 -6.44
CA ILE A 321 -2.50 12.31 -4.99
C ILE A 321 -3.64 13.30 -4.72
N TRP A 322 -4.56 12.85 -3.94
CA TRP A 322 -5.75 13.60 -3.49
C TRP A 322 -5.76 13.73 -1.97
#